data_1c89e5b12c6b8953f449959ee6f699ed
#
_entry.id   1c89e5b12c6b8953f449959ee6f699ed
#
_cell.length_a   1.000
_cell.length_b   1.000
_cell.length_c   1.000
_cell.angle_alpha   90.00
_cell.angle_beta   90.00
_cell.angle_gamma   90.00
#
_symmetry.space_group_name_H-M   'P 1'
#
loop_
_entity.id
_entity.type
_entity.pdbx_description
1 polymer ?
#
loop_
_entity_poly.entity_id
_entity_poly.type
_entity_poly.pdbx_seq_one_letter_code
_entity_poly.pdbx_strand_id
1 'polypeptide(L)'
;MKAALAWLGRTGLTYLLLFAGIAFFVFAWPSISEGFSRENLRQDAMSIQAVRAELGQDFTDARKDLQRGADRYENASRDVLAARLNAATGERDDVAAKLNAGGGWFGSIRPSRILETKRLQLAKARLDGEIAMLTKASELADARTRQAALSRMPTQASIDEAARFCRLWTSRVQDFDRQNPVVRTIDSYLVGKRQAMEAARSRECGKERKWRAQRQAAQAATRALAVARTGFSEARHSAIDSLPDPAREVEGRTLRDIAQLALIALIGVLLTPLAIRTLLYFGLAPLVERGPPIRIAPLSGMGAVATASGGSRPSLAVTLAEGEEILVRQNYLQSSPDGARFDHQWVLSWRNLLTSLASGMVNLTRGRGAGASFGISARDDPFAEIARIDLPAASAMVLQPRALAAIVQPMSRPVQIRSRWRLFSLHAWLTFQFRYLVFHGPATLIVKGGRGVRVEPAEAGRRFSQDQLIGFTAHTAYSVARSETFPPYLLGREPLFRDRVRDTNDGAIGILVIEEAPAAGRRKGIRGGLEGILDAALKAFGI
;
A
#
# COMPACT_ATOMS: atom_id res chain seq x y z
N MET A 1 -26.67 -13.89 -5.50
CA MET A 1 -26.86 -13.15 -4.26
C MET A 1 -26.04 -13.69 -3.09
N LYS A 2 -26.16 -14.98 -2.70
CA LYS A 2 -25.39 -15.54 -1.54
C LYS A 2 -23.87 -15.34 -1.62
N ALA A 3 -23.26 -15.49 -2.79
CA ALA A 3 -21.81 -15.28 -2.98
C ALA A 3 -21.39 -13.81 -2.82
N ALA A 4 -22.20 -12.86 -3.25
CA ALA A 4 -21.93 -11.42 -3.10
C ALA A 4 -22.06 -10.98 -1.63
N LEU A 5 -23.05 -11.48 -0.92
CA LEU A 5 -23.23 -11.24 0.53
C LEU A 5 -22.06 -11.84 1.34
N ALA A 6 -21.63 -13.05 1.00
CA ALA A 6 -20.46 -13.67 1.65
C ALA A 6 -19.16 -12.90 1.37
N TRP A 7 -18.98 -12.37 0.15
CA TRP A 7 -17.85 -11.54 -0.21
C TRP A 7 -17.86 -10.19 0.56
N LEU A 8 -19.03 -9.51 0.61
CA LEU A 8 -19.22 -8.27 1.39
C LEU A 8 -18.95 -8.51 2.88
N GLY A 9 -19.47 -9.60 3.44
CA GLY A 9 -19.22 -9.95 4.85
C GLY A 9 -17.72 -10.18 5.14
N ARG A 10 -17.02 -10.90 4.26
CA ARG A 10 -15.57 -11.11 4.40
C ARG A 10 -14.78 -9.80 4.27
N THR A 11 -15.14 -8.94 3.32
CA THR A 11 -14.47 -7.65 3.11
C THR A 11 -14.72 -6.71 4.29
N GLY A 12 -15.96 -6.66 4.80
CA GLY A 12 -16.30 -5.92 6.01
C GLY A 12 -15.57 -6.42 7.25
N LEU A 13 -15.48 -7.74 7.43
CA LEU A 13 -14.69 -8.34 8.52
C LEU A 13 -13.19 -8.00 8.38
N THR A 14 -12.65 -8.08 7.19
CA THR A 14 -11.24 -7.71 6.93
C THR A 14 -11.00 -6.24 7.26
N TYR A 15 -11.92 -5.35 6.90
CA TYR A 15 -11.83 -3.94 7.26
C TYR A 15 -11.85 -3.73 8.78
N LEU A 16 -12.77 -4.40 9.49
CA LEU A 16 -12.84 -4.32 10.95
C LEU A 16 -11.57 -4.86 11.63
N LEU A 17 -11.01 -5.96 11.12
CA LEU A 17 -9.75 -6.51 11.62
C LEU A 17 -8.57 -5.58 11.35
N LEU A 18 -8.50 -4.95 10.18
CA LEU A 18 -7.49 -3.93 9.87
C LEU A 18 -7.64 -2.70 10.76
N PHE A 19 -8.86 -2.21 10.92
CA PHE A 19 -9.16 -1.10 11.82
C PHE A 19 -8.74 -1.42 13.26
N ALA A 20 -9.15 -2.58 13.78
CA ALA A 20 -8.78 -3.03 15.12
C ALA A 20 -7.27 -3.26 15.26
N GLY A 21 -6.61 -3.83 14.24
CA GLY A 21 -5.16 -4.04 14.20
C GLY A 21 -4.39 -2.72 14.18
N ILE A 22 -4.81 -1.75 13.37
CA ILE A 22 -4.19 -0.42 13.32
C ILE A 22 -4.44 0.31 14.64
N ALA A 23 -5.65 0.26 15.18
CA ALA A 23 -5.96 0.84 16.48
C ALA A 23 -5.13 0.20 17.60
N PHE A 24 -5.00 -1.13 17.62
CA PHE A 24 -4.13 -1.84 18.55
C PHE A 24 -2.67 -1.42 18.41
N PHE A 25 -2.16 -1.33 17.17
CA PHE A 25 -0.78 -0.94 16.89
C PHE A 25 -0.52 0.52 17.28
N VAL A 26 -1.49 1.41 17.10
CA VAL A 26 -1.39 2.83 17.47
C VAL A 26 -1.50 3.04 18.98
N PHE A 27 -2.41 2.32 19.66
CA PHE A 27 -2.73 2.57 21.05
C PHE A 27 -2.13 1.57 22.05
N ALA A 28 -2.03 0.28 21.68
CA ALA A 28 -1.60 -0.77 22.60
C ALA A 28 -0.16 -1.24 22.37
N TRP A 29 0.29 -1.28 21.10
CA TRP A 29 1.65 -1.75 20.78
C TRP A 29 2.77 -0.92 21.40
N PRO A 30 2.70 0.44 21.46
CA PRO A 30 3.74 1.21 22.14
C PRO A 30 3.90 0.80 23.61
N SER A 31 2.78 0.55 24.30
CA SER A 31 2.78 0.10 25.69
C SER A 31 3.38 -1.31 25.90
N ILE A 32 3.39 -2.14 24.85
CA ILE A 32 3.90 -3.51 24.90
C ILE A 32 5.35 -3.60 24.43
N SER A 33 5.71 -2.88 23.35
CA SER A 33 7.05 -2.95 22.74
C SER A 33 8.13 -2.27 23.59
N GLU A 34 7.75 -1.31 24.42
CA GLU A 34 8.67 -0.54 25.30
C GLU A 34 8.85 -1.16 26.69
N GLY A 35 8.25 -2.33 26.94
CA GLY A 35 8.39 -3.07 28.19
C GLY A 35 9.82 -3.50 28.56
N PHE A 36 10.82 -3.14 27.78
CA PHE A 36 12.24 -3.44 28.04
C PHE A 36 13.10 -2.26 28.47
N SER A 37 12.58 -1.01 28.53
CA SER A 37 13.32 0.13 29.08
C SER A 37 12.43 0.92 30.04
N ARG A 38 12.64 0.68 31.34
CA ARG A 38 11.79 1.17 32.46
C ARG A 38 11.72 2.69 32.64
N GLU A 39 12.57 3.48 32.00
CA GLU A 39 12.70 4.92 32.26
C GLU A 39 11.89 5.81 31.28
N ASN A 40 11.65 5.34 30.05
CA ASN A 40 10.85 6.06 29.05
C ASN A 40 9.35 5.71 29.09
N LEU A 41 8.96 4.71 29.87
CA LEU A 41 7.61 4.15 29.94
C LEU A 41 6.56 5.07 30.56
N ARG A 42 6.95 6.13 31.27
CA ARG A 42 5.98 7.07 31.88
C ARG A 42 5.51 8.17 30.94
N GLN A 43 6.26 8.51 29.91
CA GLN A 43 5.92 9.60 29.00
C GLN A 43 5.10 9.17 27.78
N ASP A 44 5.24 7.95 27.28
CA ASP A 44 4.54 7.49 26.08
C ASP A 44 3.25 6.69 26.31
N ALA A 45 2.97 6.31 27.55
CA ALA A 45 1.74 5.60 27.94
C ALA A 45 0.55 6.55 28.21
N MET A 46 0.57 7.78 27.65
CA MET A 46 -0.57 8.69 27.77
C MET A 46 -1.78 8.12 27.04
N SER A 47 -2.83 7.79 27.77
CA SER A 47 -4.14 7.54 27.16
C SER A 47 -4.61 8.79 26.42
N ILE A 48 -5.40 8.64 25.36
CA ILE A 48 -6.02 9.81 24.65
C ILE A 48 -6.74 10.74 25.63
N GLN A 49 -7.30 10.19 26.69
CA GLN A 49 -7.93 10.99 27.77
C GLN A 49 -6.92 11.86 28.51
N ALA A 50 -5.73 11.36 28.79
CA ALA A 50 -4.66 12.13 29.42
C ALA A 50 -4.14 13.24 28.50
N VAL A 51 -3.92 12.93 27.21
CA VAL A 51 -3.56 13.93 26.18
C VAL A 51 -4.62 15.03 26.08
N ARG A 52 -5.90 14.67 26.10
CA ARG A 52 -7.01 15.60 26.06
C ARG A 52 -7.05 16.51 27.31
N ALA A 53 -6.86 15.93 28.50
CA ALA A 53 -6.84 16.68 29.75
C ALA A 53 -5.69 17.70 29.78
N GLU A 54 -4.50 17.28 29.34
CA GLU A 54 -3.30 18.12 29.29
C GLU A 54 -3.46 19.26 28.27
N LEU A 55 -3.97 18.97 27.06
CA LEU A 55 -4.27 20.00 26.06
C LEU A 55 -5.37 20.98 26.51
N GLY A 56 -6.35 20.50 27.30
CA GLY A 56 -7.37 21.35 27.90
C GLY A 56 -6.79 22.32 28.93
N GLN A 57 -5.80 21.88 29.71
CA GLN A 57 -5.05 22.75 30.64
C GLN A 57 -4.22 23.77 29.85
N ASP A 58 -3.43 23.33 28.86
CA ASP A 58 -2.61 24.20 28.00
C ASP A 58 -3.46 25.28 27.32
N PHE A 59 -4.66 24.92 26.83
CA PHE A 59 -5.62 25.88 26.25
C PHE A 59 -6.12 26.92 27.27
N THR A 60 -6.46 26.45 28.47
CA THR A 60 -6.93 27.34 29.55
C THR A 60 -5.83 28.31 29.96
N ASP A 61 -4.60 27.85 30.04
CA ASP A 61 -3.46 28.68 30.42
C ASP A 61 -3.07 29.67 29.31
N ALA A 62 -3.08 29.24 28.04
CA ALA A 62 -2.88 30.14 26.90
C ALA A 62 -3.92 31.27 26.87
N ARG A 63 -5.20 30.96 27.16
CA ARG A 63 -6.27 31.94 27.25
C ARG A 63 -6.06 32.94 28.38
N LYS A 64 -5.65 32.47 29.57
CA LYS A 64 -5.32 33.34 30.71
C LYS A 64 -4.11 34.21 30.44
N ASP A 65 -3.11 33.69 29.75
CA ASP A 65 -1.91 34.46 29.38
C ASP A 65 -2.24 35.59 28.42
N LEU A 66 -3.09 35.34 27.40
CA LEU A 66 -3.57 36.40 26.50
C LEU A 66 -4.37 37.45 27.26
N GLN A 67 -5.24 37.04 28.20
CA GLN A 67 -6.01 38.00 29.03
C GLN A 67 -5.07 38.86 29.88
N ARG A 68 -4.13 38.26 30.60
CA ARG A 68 -3.13 38.96 31.41
C ARG A 68 -2.20 39.83 30.56
N GLY A 69 -1.86 39.37 29.38
CA GLY A 69 -1.11 40.14 28.38
C GLY A 69 -1.87 41.41 27.96
N ALA A 70 -3.14 41.25 27.58
CA ALA A 70 -3.99 42.37 27.18
C ALA A 70 -4.06 43.47 28.23
N ASP A 71 -4.27 43.11 29.51
CA ASP A 71 -4.33 44.07 30.61
C ASP A 71 -3.01 44.83 30.84
N ARG A 72 -1.87 44.20 30.60
CA ARG A 72 -0.54 44.84 30.65
C ARG A 72 -0.30 45.74 29.44
N TYR A 73 -0.66 45.28 28.24
CA TYR A 73 -0.40 46.00 26.96
C TYR A 73 -1.28 47.25 26.82
N GLU A 74 -2.45 47.24 27.42
CA GLU A 74 -3.35 48.42 27.36
C GLU A 74 -2.65 49.69 27.85
N ASN A 75 -1.82 49.61 28.92
CA ASN A 75 -1.20 50.78 29.54
C ASN A 75 0.34 50.82 29.36
N ALA A 76 0.91 49.95 28.54
CA ALA A 76 2.35 49.90 28.32
C ALA A 76 2.86 51.04 27.43
N SER A 77 4.13 51.40 27.64
CA SER A 77 4.81 52.38 26.76
C SER A 77 5.13 51.80 25.40
N ARG A 78 5.29 52.68 24.41
CA ARG A 78 5.58 52.29 23.04
C ARG A 78 6.84 51.40 22.92
N ASP A 79 7.90 51.73 23.66
CA ASP A 79 9.17 50.99 23.57
C ASP A 79 9.02 49.59 24.14
N VAL A 80 8.27 49.40 25.22
CA VAL A 80 7.96 48.12 25.80
C VAL A 80 7.11 47.26 24.82
N LEU A 81 6.11 47.88 24.18
CA LEU A 81 5.28 47.19 23.18
C LEU A 81 6.09 46.78 21.94
N ALA A 82 6.97 47.66 21.44
CA ALA A 82 7.82 47.35 20.29
C ALA A 82 8.80 46.23 20.58
N ALA A 83 9.46 46.25 21.74
CA ALA A 83 10.36 45.20 22.18
C ALA A 83 9.65 43.84 22.29
N ARG A 84 8.45 43.79 22.89
CA ARG A 84 7.65 42.56 23.01
C ARG A 84 7.13 42.08 21.65
N LEU A 85 6.72 42.99 20.75
CA LEU A 85 6.27 42.66 19.41
C LEU A 85 7.37 41.96 18.62
N ASN A 86 8.60 42.46 18.66
CA ASN A 86 9.74 41.84 18.01
C ASN A 86 10.04 40.46 18.59
N ALA A 87 10.01 40.32 19.92
CA ALA A 87 10.21 39.04 20.59
C ALA A 87 9.11 38.02 20.21
N ALA A 88 7.84 38.43 20.27
CA ALA A 88 6.71 37.56 19.93
C ALA A 88 6.75 37.12 18.46
N THR A 89 7.20 37.99 17.56
CA THR A 89 7.37 37.64 16.13
C THR A 89 8.45 36.59 15.96
N GLY A 90 9.60 36.72 16.61
CA GLY A 90 10.66 35.71 16.60
C GLY A 90 10.21 34.38 17.19
N GLU A 91 9.55 34.40 18.36
CA GLU A 91 8.99 33.20 18.98
C GLU A 91 7.99 32.47 18.05
N ARG A 92 7.14 33.22 17.34
CA ARG A 92 6.16 32.67 16.37
C ARG A 92 6.88 31.99 15.19
N ASP A 93 7.92 32.61 14.65
CA ASP A 93 8.67 32.09 13.50
C ASP A 93 9.42 30.80 13.89
N ASP A 94 9.99 30.73 15.10
CA ASP A 94 10.61 29.52 15.64
C ASP A 94 9.58 28.39 15.82
N VAL A 95 8.40 28.68 16.32
CA VAL A 95 7.31 27.71 16.46
C VAL A 95 6.82 27.23 15.10
N ALA A 96 6.70 28.14 14.11
CA ALA A 96 6.31 27.79 12.76
C ALA A 96 7.36 26.90 12.07
N ALA A 97 8.65 27.15 12.26
CA ALA A 97 9.72 26.31 11.78
C ALA A 97 9.66 24.89 12.37
N LYS A 98 9.43 24.76 13.68
CA LYS A 98 9.26 23.44 14.34
C LYS A 98 8.04 22.69 13.80
N LEU A 99 6.92 23.36 13.54
CA LEU A 99 5.73 22.75 12.93
C LEU A 99 6.01 22.19 11.54
N ASN A 100 6.77 22.93 10.72
CA ASN A 100 7.11 22.50 9.36
C ASN A 100 8.14 21.35 9.33
N ALA A 101 9.03 21.27 10.31
CA ALA A 101 10.04 20.21 10.41
C ALA A 101 9.45 18.86 10.88
N GLY A 102 8.28 18.85 11.53
CA GLY A 102 7.65 17.66 12.13
C GLY A 102 6.88 16.73 11.17
N GLY A 103 6.87 16.98 9.85
CA GLY A 103 5.93 16.39 8.88
C GLY A 103 6.29 15.04 8.28
N GLY A 104 6.45 13.95 9.05
CA GLY A 104 6.49 12.57 8.53
C GLY A 104 5.13 11.87 8.70
N TRP A 105 4.56 11.31 7.61
CA TRP A 105 3.21 10.71 7.60
C TRP A 105 2.97 9.68 8.73
N PHE A 106 3.94 8.82 9.03
CA PHE A 106 3.84 7.84 10.13
C PHE A 106 4.09 8.42 11.53
N GLY A 107 4.66 9.63 11.63
CA GLY A 107 4.92 10.30 12.91
C GLY A 107 3.68 10.97 13.51
N SER A 108 2.69 11.33 12.70
CA SER A 108 1.50 12.09 13.11
C SER A 108 0.46 11.29 13.92
N ILE A 109 0.63 9.97 14.06
CA ILE A 109 -0.35 9.06 14.69
C ILE A 109 0.02 8.73 16.15
N ARG A 110 1.24 8.99 16.59
CA ARG A 110 1.64 8.73 17.98
C ARG A 110 1.05 9.77 18.96
N PRO A 111 0.44 9.36 20.10
CA PRO A 111 -0.16 10.27 21.06
C PRO A 111 0.77 11.39 21.53
N SER A 112 2.05 11.10 21.81
CA SER A 112 3.06 12.07 22.17
C SER A 112 3.32 13.11 21.09
N ARG A 113 3.37 12.71 19.82
CA ARG A 113 3.54 13.64 18.70
C ARG A 113 2.27 14.44 18.37
N ILE A 114 1.10 13.85 18.59
CA ILE A 114 -0.17 14.58 18.49
C ILE A 114 -0.18 15.69 19.54
N LEU A 115 0.20 15.38 20.78
CA LEU A 115 0.31 16.35 21.87
C LEU A 115 1.28 17.48 21.49
N GLU A 116 2.50 17.15 21.08
CA GLU A 116 3.52 18.12 20.68
C GLU A 116 3.06 19.01 19.52
N THR A 117 2.50 18.42 18.46
CA THR A 117 2.00 19.16 17.29
C THR A 117 0.88 20.10 17.68
N LYS A 118 -0.07 19.65 18.55
CA LYS A 118 -1.18 20.47 19.01
C LYS A 118 -0.73 21.59 19.95
N ARG A 119 0.25 21.34 20.80
CA ARG A 119 0.90 22.38 21.60
C ARG A 119 1.56 23.45 20.74
N LEU A 120 2.29 23.06 19.71
CA LEU A 120 2.91 24.00 18.77
C LEU A 120 1.85 24.80 17.99
N GLN A 121 0.75 24.17 17.58
CA GLN A 121 -0.37 24.88 16.93
C GLN A 121 -1.03 25.88 17.86
N LEU A 122 -1.28 25.50 19.12
CA LEU A 122 -1.83 26.39 20.15
C LEU A 122 -0.87 27.53 20.48
N ALA A 123 0.42 27.24 20.64
CA ALA A 123 1.45 28.25 20.87
C ALA A 123 1.53 29.26 19.72
N LYS A 124 1.49 28.78 18.47
CA LYS A 124 1.46 29.66 17.30
C LYS A 124 0.22 30.56 17.30
N ALA A 125 -0.97 30.00 17.51
CA ALA A 125 -2.22 30.77 17.53
C ALA A 125 -2.23 31.81 18.67
N ARG A 126 -1.70 31.46 19.86
CA ARG A 126 -1.51 32.38 20.96
C ARG A 126 -0.60 33.55 20.59
N LEU A 127 0.54 33.26 19.95
CA LEU A 127 1.50 34.28 19.52
C LEU A 127 0.92 35.17 18.40
N ASP A 128 0.20 34.58 17.44
CA ASP A 128 -0.49 35.35 16.40
C ASP A 128 -1.53 36.31 17.02
N GLY A 129 -2.30 35.86 18.01
CA GLY A 129 -3.23 36.70 18.78
C GLY A 129 -2.51 37.78 19.59
N GLU A 130 -1.39 37.45 20.25
CA GLU A 130 -0.57 38.39 21.00
C GLU A 130 0.00 39.49 20.09
N ILE A 131 0.53 39.14 18.91
CA ILE A 131 1.06 40.07 17.92
C ILE A 131 -0.03 41.04 17.44
N ALA A 132 -1.25 40.52 17.16
CA ALA A 132 -2.37 41.36 16.78
C ALA A 132 -2.75 42.38 17.88
N MET A 133 -2.79 41.94 19.14
CA MET A 133 -3.04 42.83 20.28
C MET A 133 -1.91 43.84 20.48
N LEU A 134 -0.64 43.46 20.40
CA LEU A 134 0.52 44.35 20.53
C LEU A 134 0.52 45.42 19.44
N THR A 135 0.16 45.08 18.21
CA THR A 135 0.03 46.02 17.10
C THR A 135 -1.03 47.07 17.42
N LYS A 136 -2.19 46.65 17.89
CA LYS A 136 -3.28 47.58 18.26
C LYS A 136 -2.99 48.36 19.54
N ALA A 137 -2.28 47.77 20.50
CA ALA A 137 -1.79 48.47 21.68
C ALA A 137 -0.79 49.57 21.35
N SER A 138 0.10 49.37 20.35
CA SER A 138 1.01 50.40 19.88
C SER A 138 0.28 51.57 19.23
N GLU A 139 -0.75 51.33 18.39
CA GLU A 139 -1.63 52.34 17.83
C GLU A 139 -2.35 53.16 18.95
N LEU A 140 -2.81 52.46 20.01
CA LEU A 140 -3.43 53.09 21.17
C LEU A 140 -2.45 53.97 21.96
N ALA A 141 -1.19 53.48 22.17
CA ALA A 141 -0.15 54.25 22.84
C ALA A 141 0.22 55.52 22.05
N ASP A 142 0.32 55.42 20.71
CA ASP A 142 0.58 56.55 19.83
C ASP A 142 -0.58 57.57 19.87
N ALA A 143 -1.81 57.09 19.88
CA ALA A 143 -2.99 57.96 19.98
C ALA A 143 -3.06 58.71 21.34
N ARG A 144 -2.70 58.02 22.44
CA ARG A 144 -2.60 58.66 23.77
C ARG A 144 -1.50 59.71 23.83
N THR A 145 -0.34 59.43 23.27
CA THR A 145 0.78 60.39 23.21
C THR A 145 0.38 61.65 22.42
N ARG A 146 -0.27 61.47 21.26
CA ARG A 146 -0.78 62.62 20.47
C ARG A 146 -1.82 63.41 21.21
N GLN A 147 -2.75 62.78 21.91
CA GLN A 147 -3.75 63.46 22.74
C GLN A 147 -3.09 64.23 23.89
N ALA A 148 -2.15 63.62 24.57
CA ALA A 148 -1.44 64.24 25.69
C ALA A 148 -0.65 65.49 25.26
N ALA A 149 -0.01 65.46 24.08
CA ALA A 149 0.70 66.58 23.50
C ALA A 149 -0.22 67.77 23.18
N LEU A 150 -1.54 67.56 23.03
CA LEU A 150 -2.56 68.54 22.71
C LEU A 150 -3.40 68.97 23.95
N SER A 151 -2.96 68.58 25.17
CA SER A 151 -3.73 68.79 26.40
C SER A 151 -3.96 70.29 26.79
N ARG A 152 -3.11 71.20 26.29
CA ARG A 152 -3.29 72.68 26.52
C ARG A 152 -4.06 73.30 25.34
N MET A 153 -5.35 73.14 25.34
CA MET A 153 -6.21 73.67 24.31
C MET A 153 -6.75 75.04 24.66
N PRO A 154 -6.82 75.98 23.67
CA PRO A 154 -7.60 77.20 23.84
C PRO A 154 -9.07 76.83 23.98
N THR A 155 -9.77 77.55 24.89
CA THR A 155 -11.20 77.35 25.08
C THR A 155 -11.99 77.92 23.85
N GLN A 156 -13.23 77.46 23.63
CA GLN A 156 -14.08 78.01 22.57
C GLN A 156 -14.25 79.51 22.74
N ALA A 157 -14.42 79.98 23.99
CA ALA A 157 -14.54 81.38 24.31
C ALA A 157 -13.32 82.22 23.85
N SER A 158 -12.07 81.68 24.09
CA SER A 158 -10.86 82.38 23.60
C SER A 158 -10.77 82.43 22.08
N ILE A 159 -11.21 81.35 21.36
CA ILE A 159 -11.24 81.34 19.90
C ILE A 159 -12.28 82.37 19.38
N ASP A 160 -13.46 82.41 19.99
CA ASP A 160 -14.51 83.30 19.61
C ASP A 160 -14.15 84.77 19.91
N GLU A 161 -13.38 84.98 20.97
CA GLU A 161 -12.80 86.29 21.29
C GLU A 161 -11.76 86.72 20.25
N ALA A 162 -10.81 85.88 19.91
CA ALA A 162 -9.83 86.14 18.85
C ALA A 162 -10.51 86.40 17.50
N ALA A 163 -11.59 85.67 17.19
CA ALA A 163 -12.39 85.86 15.99
C ALA A 163 -13.11 87.18 15.98
N ARG A 164 -13.63 87.66 17.16
CA ARG A 164 -14.20 88.99 17.28
C ARG A 164 -13.16 90.05 17.04
N PHE A 165 -12.00 89.96 17.63
CA PHE A 165 -10.89 90.90 17.39
C PHE A 165 -10.37 90.86 15.94
N CYS A 166 -10.27 89.73 15.33
CA CYS A 166 -9.91 89.59 13.91
C CYS A 166 -10.91 90.34 13.02
N ARG A 167 -12.22 90.15 13.25
CA ARG A 167 -13.27 90.87 12.52
C ARG A 167 -13.20 92.39 12.78
N LEU A 168 -13.06 92.82 14.04
CA LEU A 168 -12.94 94.21 14.43
C LEU A 168 -11.76 94.88 13.71
N TRP A 169 -10.60 94.28 13.75
CA TRP A 169 -9.43 94.87 13.04
C TRP A 169 -9.61 94.84 11.53
N THR A 170 -10.28 93.83 10.97
CA THR A 170 -10.55 93.75 9.54
C THR A 170 -11.46 94.86 9.09
N SER A 171 -12.55 95.12 9.85
CA SER A 171 -13.44 96.25 9.56
C SER A 171 -12.73 97.63 9.68
N ARG A 172 -11.93 97.79 10.75
CA ARG A 172 -11.16 99.06 10.93
C ARG A 172 -10.18 99.31 9.77
N VAL A 173 -9.49 98.31 9.23
CA VAL A 173 -8.63 98.48 8.06
C VAL A 173 -9.47 98.80 6.84
N GLN A 174 -10.64 98.16 6.62
CA GLN A 174 -11.52 98.46 5.50
C GLN A 174 -12.11 99.86 5.58
N ASP A 175 -12.55 100.31 6.77
CA ASP A 175 -13.11 101.65 6.99
C ASP A 175 -12.02 102.74 6.76
N PHE A 176 -10.79 102.46 7.18
CA PHE A 176 -9.67 103.34 6.91
C PHE A 176 -9.37 103.39 5.40
N ASP A 177 -9.43 102.30 4.68
CA ASP A 177 -9.18 102.24 3.22
C ASP A 177 -10.34 102.97 2.43
N ARG A 178 -11.49 103.19 3.02
CA ARG A 178 -12.60 103.95 2.43
C ARG A 178 -12.52 105.47 2.67
N GLN A 179 -11.58 105.92 3.51
CA GLN A 179 -11.40 107.35 3.78
C GLN A 179 -10.80 108.09 2.60
N ASN A 180 -10.88 109.43 2.62
CA ASN A 180 -10.42 110.31 1.56
C ASN A 180 -8.93 110.02 1.20
N PRO A 181 -8.54 109.90 -0.09
CA PRO A 181 -7.19 109.61 -0.54
C PRO A 181 -6.10 110.50 0.10
N VAL A 182 -6.39 111.79 0.35
CA VAL A 182 -5.47 112.73 0.98
C VAL A 182 -5.09 112.30 2.41
N VAL A 183 -6.09 111.88 3.19
CA VAL A 183 -5.84 111.36 4.57
C VAL A 183 -5.01 110.11 4.55
N ARG A 184 -5.22 109.22 3.60
CA ARG A 184 -4.40 107.95 3.43
C ARG A 184 -2.98 108.27 3.05
N THR A 185 -2.74 109.25 2.19
CA THR A 185 -1.38 109.61 1.78
C THR A 185 -0.63 110.26 2.94
N ILE A 186 -1.21 111.11 3.73
CA ILE A 186 -0.61 111.73 4.92
C ILE A 186 -0.31 110.65 5.96
N ASP A 187 -1.17 109.70 6.18
CA ASP A 187 -0.94 108.57 7.14
C ASP A 187 0.18 107.70 6.72
N SER A 188 0.32 107.36 5.42
CA SER A 188 1.39 106.51 4.89
C SER A 188 2.80 107.08 5.08
N TYR A 189 2.92 108.46 5.06
CA TYR A 189 4.23 109.10 5.19
C TYR A 189 4.57 109.58 6.62
N LEU A 190 3.59 109.90 7.44
CA LEU A 190 3.85 110.56 8.73
C LEU A 190 3.42 109.77 9.97
N VAL A 191 2.44 108.89 9.92
CA VAL A 191 1.82 108.35 11.12
C VAL A 191 1.91 106.82 11.17
N GLY A 192 1.90 106.10 10.03
CA GLY A 192 2.00 104.62 9.96
C GLY A 192 0.82 103.88 10.60
N LYS A 193 -0.35 104.56 10.78
CA LYS A 193 -1.53 104.04 11.47
C LYS A 193 -2.14 102.84 10.77
N ARG A 194 -2.13 102.86 9.41
CA ARG A 194 -2.56 101.70 8.59
C ARG A 194 -1.73 100.46 8.83
N GLN A 195 -0.37 100.60 8.85
CA GLN A 195 0.51 99.48 9.11
C GLN A 195 0.30 98.90 10.52
N ALA A 196 0.08 99.76 11.52
CA ALA A 196 -0.20 99.29 12.87
C ALA A 196 -1.52 98.50 12.95
N MET A 197 -2.60 98.99 12.22
CA MET A 197 -3.85 98.24 12.15
C MET A 197 -3.75 96.95 11.40
N GLU A 198 -2.98 96.86 10.29
CA GLU A 198 -2.69 95.61 9.57
C GLU A 198 -1.90 94.67 10.39
N ALA A 199 -0.89 95.08 11.14
CA ALA A 199 -0.10 94.28 12.05
C ALA A 199 -1.01 93.71 13.20
N ALA A 200 -1.93 94.50 13.73
CA ALA A 200 -2.89 94.04 14.72
C ALA A 200 -3.86 93.00 14.12
N ARG A 201 -4.42 93.27 12.94
CA ARG A 201 -5.25 92.30 12.21
C ARG A 201 -4.49 90.99 11.97
N SER A 202 -3.31 91.09 11.45
CA SER A 202 -2.47 89.90 11.16
C SER A 202 -2.23 89.09 12.42
N ARG A 203 -1.90 89.70 13.54
CA ARG A 203 -1.69 89.00 14.84
C ARG A 203 -2.99 88.33 15.32
N GLU A 204 -4.11 89.04 15.37
CA GLU A 204 -5.35 88.47 15.93
C GLU A 204 -5.95 87.41 14.98
N CYS A 205 -5.97 87.64 13.66
CA CYS A 205 -6.41 86.60 12.72
C CYS A 205 -5.45 85.43 12.66
N GLY A 206 -4.15 85.63 12.90
CA GLY A 206 -3.15 84.56 13.05
C GLY A 206 -3.41 83.73 14.29
N LYS A 207 -3.75 84.38 15.44
CA LYS A 207 -4.10 83.64 16.67
C LYS A 207 -5.37 82.79 16.45
N GLU A 208 -6.42 83.39 15.87
CA GLU A 208 -7.67 82.70 15.57
C GLU A 208 -7.41 81.43 14.73
N ARG A 209 -6.71 81.58 13.62
CA ARG A 209 -6.38 80.43 12.74
C ARG A 209 -5.58 79.33 13.47
N LYS A 210 -4.54 79.78 14.23
CA LYS A 210 -3.70 78.85 15.01
C LYS A 210 -4.53 78.12 16.07
N TRP A 211 -5.34 78.83 16.84
CA TRP A 211 -6.12 78.19 17.91
C TRP A 211 -7.27 77.33 17.37
N ARG A 212 -7.90 77.71 16.26
CA ARG A 212 -8.89 76.86 15.58
C ARG A 212 -8.29 75.60 15.03
N ALA A 213 -7.08 75.63 14.40
CA ALA A 213 -6.36 74.52 13.93
C ALA A 213 -5.93 73.59 15.10
N GLN A 214 -5.44 74.15 16.20
CA GLN A 214 -5.08 73.39 17.41
C GLN A 214 -6.29 72.62 17.97
N ARG A 215 -7.45 73.24 18.03
CA ARG A 215 -8.67 72.61 18.52
C ARG A 215 -9.18 71.53 17.58
N GLN A 216 -9.11 71.74 16.27
CA GLN A 216 -9.43 70.70 15.29
C GLN A 216 -8.49 69.51 15.39
N ALA A 217 -7.19 69.75 15.54
CA ALA A 217 -6.22 68.71 15.74
C ALA A 217 -6.49 67.90 17.02
N ALA A 218 -6.84 68.58 18.10
CA ALA A 218 -7.15 67.90 19.37
C ALA A 218 -8.46 67.08 19.32
N GLN A 219 -9.49 67.60 18.63
CA GLN A 219 -10.70 66.83 18.40
C GLN A 219 -10.43 65.60 17.53
N ALA A 220 -9.59 65.74 16.51
CA ALA A 220 -9.16 64.62 15.70
C ALA A 220 -8.34 63.57 16.52
N ALA A 221 -7.44 64.04 17.41
CA ALA A 221 -6.70 63.17 18.32
C ALA A 221 -7.61 62.42 19.30
N THR A 222 -8.65 63.09 19.83
CA THR A 222 -9.63 62.44 20.70
C THR A 222 -10.43 61.35 19.97
N ARG A 223 -10.85 61.63 18.73
CA ARG A 223 -11.51 60.61 17.89
C ARG A 223 -10.58 59.44 17.56
N ALA A 224 -9.33 59.73 17.19
CA ALA A 224 -8.34 58.71 16.90
C ALA A 224 -8.07 57.83 18.12
N LEU A 225 -8.02 58.38 19.34
CA LEU A 225 -7.92 57.63 20.56
C LEU A 225 -9.12 56.71 20.80
N ALA A 226 -10.35 57.20 20.57
CA ALA A 226 -11.54 56.38 20.69
C ALA A 226 -11.51 55.19 19.71
N VAL A 227 -11.17 55.41 18.45
CA VAL A 227 -11.01 54.37 17.42
C VAL A 227 -9.90 53.37 17.81
N ALA A 228 -8.75 53.86 18.24
CA ALA A 228 -7.64 52.97 18.66
C ALA A 228 -8.02 52.11 19.88
N ARG A 229 -8.80 52.66 20.82
CA ARG A 229 -9.31 51.94 22.00
C ARG A 229 -10.30 50.85 21.59
N THR A 230 -11.23 51.14 20.67
CA THR A 230 -12.14 50.12 20.11
C THR A 230 -11.37 49.06 19.36
N GLY A 231 -10.42 49.41 18.48
CA GLY A 231 -9.62 48.47 17.74
C GLY A 231 -8.77 47.53 18.65
N PHE A 232 -8.25 48.07 19.76
CA PHE A 232 -7.55 47.22 20.74
C PHE A 232 -8.51 46.24 21.45
N SER A 233 -9.72 46.70 21.85
CA SER A 233 -10.70 45.81 22.48
C SER A 233 -11.18 44.72 21.53
N GLU A 234 -11.38 45.01 20.27
CA GLU A 234 -11.74 44.06 19.22
C GLU A 234 -10.60 43.02 19.01
N ALA A 235 -9.34 43.48 18.91
CA ALA A 235 -8.20 42.59 18.79
C ALA A 235 -8.05 41.67 20.01
N ARG A 236 -8.31 42.19 21.23
CA ARG A 236 -8.34 41.38 22.47
C ARG A 236 -9.41 40.28 22.39
N HIS A 237 -10.64 40.61 22.03
CA HIS A 237 -11.72 39.64 21.91
C HIS A 237 -11.40 38.61 20.81
N SER A 238 -10.99 39.06 19.63
CA SER A 238 -10.64 38.21 18.53
C SER A 238 -9.48 37.24 18.88
N ALA A 239 -8.42 37.71 19.52
CA ALA A 239 -7.29 36.88 19.94
C ALA A 239 -7.69 35.78 20.93
N ILE A 240 -8.62 36.06 21.84
CA ILE A 240 -9.09 35.09 22.84
C ILE A 240 -10.08 34.11 22.23
N ASP A 241 -11.01 34.58 21.38
CA ASP A 241 -12.09 33.76 20.83
C ASP A 241 -11.62 32.89 19.63
N SER A 242 -10.58 33.34 18.91
CA SER A 242 -10.00 32.60 17.80
C SER A 242 -9.01 31.49 18.19
N LEU A 243 -8.71 31.34 19.51
CA LEU A 243 -7.84 30.23 19.96
C LEU A 243 -8.49 28.88 19.63
N PRO A 244 -7.81 28.00 18.86
CA PRO A 244 -8.31 26.66 18.59
C PRO A 244 -8.38 25.86 19.90
N ASP A 245 -9.49 25.15 20.11
CA ASP A 245 -9.61 24.18 21.22
C ASP A 245 -9.04 22.82 20.76
N PRO A 246 -7.77 22.51 21.04
CA PRO A 246 -7.14 21.29 20.53
C PRO A 246 -7.71 20.03 21.17
N ALA A 247 -8.33 20.13 22.35
CA ALA A 247 -8.92 19.00 23.05
C ALA A 247 -10.14 18.44 22.32
N ARG A 248 -10.94 19.29 21.69
CA ARG A 248 -12.09 18.89 20.86
C ARG A 248 -11.68 18.31 19.51
N GLU A 249 -10.61 18.84 18.93
CA GLU A 249 -10.13 18.38 17.61
C GLU A 249 -9.49 16.97 17.65
N VAL A 250 -8.84 16.59 18.76
CA VAL A 250 -8.16 15.29 18.90
C VAL A 250 -9.15 14.13 18.81
N GLU A 251 -10.32 14.23 19.39
CA GLU A 251 -11.29 13.13 19.46
C GLU A 251 -11.87 12.77 18.07
N GLY A 252 -12.21 13.77 17.26
CA GLY A 252 -12.81 13.53 15.95
C GLY A 252 -11.82 13.12 14.86
N ARG A 253 -10.60 13.65 14.88
CA ARG A 253 -9.59 13.38 13.84
C ARG A 253 -8.95 12.01 13.98
N THR A 254 -8.64 11.57 15.17
CA THR A 254 -7.93 10.29 15.39
C THR A 254 -8.74 9.09 14.87
N LEU A 255 -10.04 9.03 15.15
CA LEU A 255 -10.92 7.96 14.65
C LEU A 255 -11.05 8.02 13.12
N ARG A 256 -11.16 9.21 12.56
CA ARG A 256 -11.24 9.42 11.10
C ARG A 256 -9.94 9.00 10.41
N ASP A 257 -8.78 9.35 10.96
CA ASP A 257 -7.48 9.02 10.39
C ASP A 257 -7.23 7.50 10.44
N ILE A 258 -7.61 6.83 11.54
CA ILE A 258 -7.54 5.36 11.64
C ILE A 258 -8.48 4.71 10.62
N ALA A 259 -9.71 5.22 10.45
CA ALA A 259 -10.66 4.70 9.47
C ALA A 259 -10.15 4.89 8.03
N GLN A 260 -9.52 6.03 7.71
CA GLN A 260 -8.90 6.27 6.40
C GLN A 260 -7.72 5.34 6.15
N LEU A 261 -6.83 5.14 7.13
CA LEU A 261 -5.71 4.19 7.02
C LEU A 261 -6.20 2.75 6.83
N ALA A 262 -7.21 2.34 7.58
CA ALA A 262 -7.83 1.02 7.42
C ALA A 262 -8.44 0.84 6.03
N LEU A 263 -9.06 1.88 5.46
CA LEU A 263 -9.60 1.86 4.09
C LEU A 263 -8.48 1.75 3.04
N ILE A 264 -7.40 2.52 3.18
CA ILE A 264 -6.24 2.44 2.28
C ILE A 264 -5.60 1.05 2.36
N ALA A 265 -5.41 0.52 3.58
CA ALA A 265 -4.89 -0.83 3.79
C ALA A 265 -5.81 -1.91 3.17
N LEU A 266 -7.13 -1.77 3.32
CA LEU A 266 -8.10 -2.67 2.68
C LEU A 266 -7.99 -2.64 1.16
N ILE A 267 -7.93 -1.45 0.56
CA ILE A 267 -7.75 -1.28 -0.90
C ILE A 267 -6.43 -1.95 -1.33
N GLY A 268 -5.35 -1.75 -0.57
CA GLY A 268 -4.07 -2.42 -0.81
C GLY A 268 -4.18 -3.94 -0.79
N VAL A 269 -4.82 -4.51 0.24
CA VAL A 269 -5.05 -5.96 0.36
C VAL A 269 -5.88 -6.52 -0.79
N LEU A 270 -6.86 -5.77 -1.28
CA LEU A 270 -7.71 -6.19 -2.41
C LEU A 270 -7.00 -6.06 -3.76
N LEU A 271 -6.25 -4.99 -3.98
CA LEU A 271 -5.60 -4.71 -5.26
C LEU A 271 -4.26 -5.45 -5.44
N THR A 272 -3.50 -5.67 -4.36
CA THR A 272 -2.18 -6.32 -4.44
C THR A 272 -2.22 -7.69 -5.14
N PRO A 273 -3.11 -8.64 -4.81
CA PRO A 273 -3.16 -9.92 -5.51
C PRO A 273 -3.52 -9.77 -6.99
N LEU A 274 -4.35 -8.81 -7.36
CA LEU A 274 -4.71 -8.52 -8.75
C LEU A 274 -3.49 -7.95 -9.51
N ALA A 275 -2.79 -7.01 -8.91
CA ALA A 275 -1.57 -6.43 -9.48
C ALA A 275 -0.47 -7.48 -9.66
N ILE A 276 -0.23 -8.32 -8.63
CA ILE A 276 0.75 -9.42 -8.70
C ILE A 276 0.37 -10.39 -9.83
N ARG A 277 -0.88 -10.83 -9.92
CA ARG A 277 -1.32 -11.75 -10.98
C ARG A 277 -1.18 -11.13 -12.36
N THR A 278 -1.51 -9.85 -12.52
CA THR A 278 -1.34 -9.14 -13.79
C THR A 278 0.13 -9.07 -14.18
N LEU A 279 1.02 -8.73 -13.25
CA LEU A 279 2.46 -8.70 -13.48
C LEU A 279 3.01 -10.08 -13.84
N LEU A 280 2.57 -11.13 -13.16
CA LEU A 280 3.00 -12.50 -13.44
C LEU A 280 2.53 -12.97 -14.82
N TYR A 281 1.30 -12.66 -15.21
CA TYR A 281 0.75 -13.12 -16.50
C TYR A 281 1.34 -12.38 -17.70
N PHE A 282 1.51 -11.06 -17.63
CA PHE A 282 2.01 -10.24 -18.74
C PHE A 282 3.51 -10.00 -18.71
N GLY A 283 4.14 -10.09 -17.54
CA GLY A 283 5.59 -9.89 -17.36
C GLY A 283 6.35 -11.21 -17.31
N LEU A 284 6.15 -12.01 -16.25
CA LEU A 284 6.92 -13.23 -16.00
C LEU A 284 6.61 -14.34 -17.04
N ALA A 285 5.33 -14.60 -17.30
CA ALA A 285 4.95 -15.73 -18.15
C ALA A 285 5.53 -15.66 -19.57
N PRO A 286 5.51 -14.53 -20.30
CA PRO A 286 6.15 -14.42 -21.61
C PRO A 286 7.67 -14.63 -21.57
N LEU A 287 8.36 -14.22 -20.49
CA LEU A 287 9.78 -14.46 -20.30
C LEU A 287 10.08 -15.95 -20.17
N VAL A 288 9.27 -16.66 -19.39
CA VAL A 288 9.38 -18.12 -19.23
C VAL A 288 9.12 -18.85 -20.54
N GLU A 289 8.09 -18.46 -21.29
CA GLU A 289 7.75 -19.11 -22.58
C GLU A 289 8.86 -19.01 -23.63
N ARG A 290 9.71 -17.98 -23.56
CA ARG A 290 10.87 -17.80 -24.43
C ARG A 290 12.07 -18.64 -23.99
N GLY A 291 12.03 -19.21 -22.80
CA GLY A 291 13.11 -20.06 -22.29
C GLY A 291 13.28 -21.34 -23.12
N PRO A 292 14.51 -21.92 -23.15
CA PRO A 292 14.77 -23.15 -23.88
C PRO A 292 13.99 -24.31 -23.26
N PRO A 293 13.26 -25.11 -24.08
CA PRO A 293 12.51 -26.25 -23.58
C PRO A 293 13.44 -27.36 -23.06
N ILE A 294 12.93 -28.20 -22.17
CA ILE A 294 13.65 -29.37 -21.65
C ILE A 294 13.60 -30.46 -22.69
N ARG A 295 14.77 -30.87 -23.17
CA ARG A 295 14.95 -32.08 -24.01
C ARG A 295 15.66 -33.15 -23.16
N ILE A 296 15.05 -34.30 -23.07
CA ILE A 296 15.58 -35.42 -22.23
C ILE A 296 16.57 -36.27 -22.98
N ALA A 297 16.25 -36.63 -24.21
CA ALA A 297 17.14 -37.41 -25.08
C ALA A 297 17.12 -36.83 -26.51
N PRO A 298 18.26 -36.83 -27.22
CA PRO A 298 18.27 -36.46 -28.65
C PRO A 298 17.60 -37.55 -29.48
N LEU A 299 17.07 -37.18 -30.65
CA LEU A 299 16.46 -38.10 -31.59
C LEU A 299 17.48 -39.05 -32.26
N SER A 300 18.72 -38.60 -32.34
CA SER A 300 19.83 -39.38 -32.90
C SER A 300 20.00 -40.70 -32.16
N GLY A 301 19.66 -41.81 -32.80
CA GLY A 301 19.70 -43.15 -32.24
C GLY A 301 18.35 -43.75 -31.80
N MET A 302 17.25 -43.04 -31.92
CA MET A 302 15.90 -43.58 -31.72
C MET A 302 15.32 -44.09 -33.03
N GLY A 303 15.32 -45.42 -33.20
CA GLY A 303 14.84 -46.05 -34.46
C GLY A 303 13.33 -46.22 -34.55
N ALA A 304 12.61 -46.06 -33.43
CA ALA A 304 11.17 -46.26 -33.41
C ALA A 304 10.53 -45.39 -32.28
N VAL A 305 9.27 -45.06 -32.44
CA VAL A 305 8.50 -44.27 -31.47
C VAL A 305 7.61 -45.17 -30.63
N ALA A 306 7.38 -44.82 -29.40
CA ALA A 306 6.37 -45.42 -28.56
C ALA A 306 4.98 -45.30 -29.20
N THR A 307 4.22 -46.37 -29.18
CA THR A 307 2.86 -46.40 -29.73
C THR A 307 1.85 -46.86 -28.69
N ALA A 308 0.63 -46.34 -28.76
CA ALA A 308 -0.46 -46.85 -27.95
C ALA A 308 -1.27 -47.88 -28.70
N SER A 309 -1.52 -49.02 -28.10
CA SER A 309 -2.33 -50.08 -28.65
C SER A 309 -3.73 -50.05 -28.02
N GLY A 310 -4.69 -49.49 -28.76
CA GLY A 310 -6.10 -49.40 -28.35
C GLY A 310 -6.39 -48.23 -27.39
N GLY A 311 -7.67 -48.02 -27.04
CA GLY A 311 -8.11 -47.04 -26.06
C GLY A 311 -7.93 -47.52 -24.63
N SER A 312 -8.06 -46.62 -23.66
CA SER A 312 -8.05 -46.99 -22.24
C SER A 312 -9.31 -47.80 -21.88
N ARG A 313 -9.16 -48.73 -20.94
CA ARG A 313 -10.22 -49.67 -20.47
C ARG A 313 -10.07 -49.95 -18.99
N PRO A 314 -11.19 -50.33 -18.32
CA PRO A 314 -11.10 -50.73 -16.90
C PRO A 314 -10.21 -51.97 -16.66
N SER A 315 -10.12 -52.86 -17.64
CA SER A 315 -9.27 -54.07 -17.59
C SER A 315 -8.65 -54.37 -18.96
N LEU A 316 -7.47 -54.99 -18.94
CA LEU A 316 -6.72 -55.35 -20.13
C LEU A 316 -6.17 -56.76 -19.98
N ALA A 317 -6.40 -57.61 -20.98
CA ALA A 317 -5.71 -58.92 -21.06
C ALA A 317 -4.36 -58.75 -21.75
N VAL A 318 -3.30 -59.23 -21.13
CA VAL A 318 -1.93 -59.15 -21.60
C VAL A 318 -1.40 -60.55 -21.78
N THR A 319 -1.17 -60.95 -23.03
CA THR A 319 -0.61 -62.26 -23.38
C THR A 319 0.90 -62.10 -23.56
N LEU A 320 1.67 -62.96 -22.94
CA LEU A 320 3.14 -62.95 -23.03
C LEU A 320 3.60 -63.72 -24.26
N ALA A 321 4.55 -63.16 -25.02
CA ALA A 321 5.27 -63.85 -26.04
C ALA A 321 6.32 -64.80 -25.42
N GLU A 322 6.93 -65.65 -26.25
CA GLU A 322 8.03 -66.50 -25.82
C GLU A 322 9.23 -65.65 -25.38
N GLY A 323 9.77 -65.96 -24.20
CA GLY A 323 10.88 -65.21 -23.64
C GLY A 323 10.52 -63.90 -22.93
N GLU A 324 9.23 -63.61 -22.76
CA GLU A 324 8.74 -62.44 -22.01
C GLU A 324 8.33 -62.78 -20.59
N GLU A 325 8.41 -61.78 -19.74
CA GLU A 325 7.90 -61.81 -18.39
C GLU A 325 7.07 -60.54 -18.09
N ILE A 326 6.12 -60.63 -17.17
CA ILE A 326 5.33 -59.51 -16.67
C ILE A 326 5.72 -59.21 -15.22
N LEU A 327 5.94 -57.94 -14.92
CA LEU A 327 6.06 -57.41 -13.57
C LEU A 327 4.81 -56.58 -13.28
N VAL A 328 4.01 -57.01 -12.33
CA VAL A 328 2.72 -56.35 -12.02
C VAL A 328 2.62 -56.06 -10.53
N ARG A 329 2.09 -54.90 -10.21
CA ARG A 329 1.71 -54.56 -8.84
C ARG A 329 0.51 -55.44 -8.44
N GLN A 330 0.58 -56.08 -7.28
CA GLN A 330 -0.39 -57.07 -6.84
C GLN A 330 -1.84 -56.60 -6.87
N ASN A 331 -2.09 -55.34 -6.54
CA ASN A 331 -3.43 -54.76 -6.57
C ASN A 331 -3.98 -54.50 -7.97
N TYR A 332 -3.18 -54.61 -9.03
CA TYR A 332 -3.65 -54.51 -10.42
C TYR A 332 -3.78 -55.90 -11.10
N LEU A 333 -3.28 -56.95 -10.50
CA LEU A 333 -3.43 -58.31 -11.02
C LEU A 333 -4.84 -58.81 -10.68
N GLN A 334 -5.71 -58.90 -11.70
CA GLN A 334 -7.07 -59.38 -11.57
C GLN A 334 -7.19 -60.89 -11.77
N SER A 335 -6.54 -61.41 -12.77
CA SER A 335 -6.53 -62.81 -13.09
C SER A 335 -5.20 -63.28 -13.66
N SER A 336 -4.86 -64.52 -13.43
CA SER A 336 -3.65 -65.12 -13.92
C SER A 336 -3.90 -66.57 -14.33
N PRO A 337 -3.19 -67.10 -15.35
CA PRO A 337 -3.36 -68.49 -15.78
C PRO A 337 -2.73 -69.46 -14.77
N ASP A 338 -3.38 -70.60 -14.55
CA ASP A 338 -2.96 -71.59 -13.56
C ASP A 338 -1.59 -72.24 -13.90
N GLY A 339 -1.29 -72.33 -15.19
CA GLY A 339 -0.02 -72.91 -15.68
C GLY A 339 1.17 -71.94 -15.73
N ALA A 340 1.01 -70.68 -15.32
CA ALA A 340 2.10 -69.69 -15.33
C ALA A 340 3.05 -69.91 -14.15
N ARG A 341 4.33 -69.60 -14.37
CA ARG A 341 5.33 -69.57 -13.29
C ARG A 341 5.35 -68.21 -12.64
N PHE A 342 5.22 -68.20 -11.31
CA PHE A 342 5.24 -66.98 -10.53
C PHE A 342 6.52 -66.91 -9.70
N ASP A 343 7.06 -65.68 -9.59
CA ASP A 343 8.18 -65.33 -8.76
C ASP A 343 7.92 -63.94 -8.16
N HIS A 344 8.75 -63.54 -7.23
CA HIS A 344 8.63 -62.28 -6.55
C HIS A 344 9.78 -61.34 -6.88
N GLN A 345 9.45 -60.06 -7.13
CA GLN A 345 10.45 -59.00 -7.29
C GLN A 345 10.20 -57.87 -6.31
N TRP A 346 11.15 -57.65 -5.38
CA TRP A 346 10.99 -56.68 -4.31
C TRP A 346 10.85 -55.25 -4.78
N VAL A 347 11.62 -54.83 -5.76
CA VAL A 347 11.63 -53.48 -6.31
C VAL A 347 11.76 -53.50 -7.82
N LEU A 348 11.16 -52.54 -8.50
CA LEU A 348 11.26 -52.44 -9.95
C LEU A 348 12.69 -52.22 -10.43
N SER A 349 13.48 -51.39 -9.73
CA SER A 349 14.85 -51.10 -10.07
C SER A 349 15.67 -50.80 -8.82
N TRP A 350 16.70 -51.64 -8.54
CA TRP A 350 17.62 -51.40 -7.46
C TRP A 350 18.46 -50.14 -7.62
N ARG A 351 18.74 -49.70 -8.85
CA ARG A 351 19.45 -48.45 -9.15
C ARG A 351 18.61 -47.22 -8.77
N ASN A 352 17.28 -47.36 -8.74
CA ASN A 352 16.33 -46.31 -8.41
C ASN A 352 15.45 -46.74 -7.23
N LEU A 353 16.08 -47.25 -6.16
CA LEU A 353 15.40 -47.81 -4.99
C LEU A 353 14.38 -46.83 -4.37
N LEU A 354 14.80 -45.62 -4.04
CA LEU A 354 13.92 -44.58 -3.45
C LEU A 354 12.71 -44.29 -4.35
N THR A 355 12.91 -44.23 -5.65
CA THR A 355 11.84 -44.04 -6.61
C THR A 355 10.87 -45.20 -6.64
N SER A 356 11.38 -46.42 -6.64
CA SER A 356 10.57 -47.64 -6.61
C SER A 356 9.72 -47.72 -5.35
N LEU A 357 10.28 -47.37 -4.20
CA LEU A 357 9.57 -47.28 -2.92
C LEU A 357 8.46 -46.19 -2.97
N ALA A 358 8.82 -44.96 -3.32
CA ALA A 358 7.92 -43.83 -3.28
C ALA A 358 6.78 -43.90 -4.32
N SER A 359 7.02 -44.57 -5.46
CA SER A 359 5.98 -44.80 -6.49
C SER A 359 5.12 -46.03 -6.23
N GLY A 360 5.39 -46.77 -5.18
CA GLY A 360 4.68 -48.02 -4.87
C GLY A 360 5.03 -49.17 -5.84
N MET A 361 6.15 -49.07 -6.59
CA MET A 361 6.66 -50.12 -7.46
C MET A 361 7.54 -51.08 -6.68
N VAL A 362 6.98 -51.64 -5.63
CA VAL A 362 7.57 -52.59 -4.71
C VAL A 362 6.67 -53.81 -4.58
N ASN A 363 7.23 -54.92 -4.17
CA ASN A 363 6.49 -56.16 -3.97
C ASN A 363 5.73 -56.58 -5.23
N LEU A 364 6.45 -56.65 -6.36
CA LEU A 364 5.88 -56.94 -7.65
C LEU A 364 5.73 -58.44 -7.85
N THR A 365 4.59 -58.87 -8.38
CA THR A 365 4.40 -60.24 -8.87
C THR A 365 5.04 -60.35 -10.24
N ARG A 366 5.96 -61.26 -10.40
CA ARG A 366 6.62 -61.62 -11.65
C ARG A 366 5.97 -62.88 -12.20
N GLY A 367 5.33 -62.76 -13.37
CA GLY A 367 4.69 -63.86 -14.08
C GLY A 367 5.46 -64.23 -15.35
N ARG A 368 5.57 -65.55 -15.64
CA ARG A 368 6.24 -66.11 -16.82
C ARG A 368 5.44 -67.24 -17.42
N GLY A 369 5.49 -67.38 -18.73
CA GLY A 369 4.83 -68.46 -19.48
C GLY A 369 4.51 -68.02 -20.89
N ALA A 370 5.04 -68.70 -21.90
CA ALA A 370 4.69 -68.38 -23.30
C ALA A 370 3.20 -68.63 -23.56
N GLY A 371 2.50 -67.69 -24.17
CA GLY A 371 1.05 -67.72 -24.38
C GLY A 371 0.20 -67.49 -23.10
N ALA A 372 0.82 -67.29 -21.97
CA ALA A 372 0.10 -67.00 -20.71
C ALA A 372 -0.59 -65.63 -20.77
N SER A 373 -1.89 -65.56 -20.49
CA SER A 373 -2.68 -64.33 -20.53
C SER A 373 -2.98 -63.87 -19.10
N PHE A 374 -2.59 -62.63 -18.77
CA PHE A 374 -2.77 -61.99 -17.47
C PHE A 374 -3.81 -60.90 -17.56
N GLY A 375 -4.80 -60.94 -16.72
CA GLY A 375 -5.81 -59.86 -16.57
C GLY A 375 -5.28 -58.78 -15.66
N ILE A 376 -5.09 -57.59 -16.18
CA ILE A 376 -4.69 -56.41 -15.43
C ILE A 376 -5.88 -55.48 -15.31
N SER A 377 -6.16 -54.94 -14.12
CA SER A 377 -7.30 -54.05 -13.87
C SER A 377 -6.99 -53.04 -12.76
N ALA A 378 -7.57 -51.87 -12.84
CA ALA A 378 -7.53 -50.85 -11.76
C ALA A 378 -8.57 -51.17 -10.67
N ARG A 379 -8.51 -52.38 -10.10
CA ARG A 379 -9.52 -52.94 -9.19
C ARG A 379 -9.84 -52.07 -7.97
N ASP A 380 -8.85 -51.37 -7.43
CA ASP A 380 -8.99 -50.60 -6.19
C ASP A 380 -9.50 -49.17 -6.45
N ASP A 381 -9.59 -48.73 -7.70
CA ASP A 381 -10.05 -47.42 -8.10
C ASP A 381 -11.08 -47.50 -9.23
N PRO A 382 -12.38 -47.42 -8.91
CA PRO A 382 -13.45 -47.60 -9.90
C PRO A 382 -13.47 -46.50 -10.98
N PHE A 383 -12.75 -45.39 -10.79
CA PHE A 383 -12.63 -44.31 -11.73
C PHE A 383 -11.34 -44.33 -12.53
N ALA A 384 -10.43 -45.28 -12.25
CA ALA A 384 -9.20 -45.41 -13.01
C ALA A 384 -9.36 -46.40 -14.17
N GLU A 385 -8.76 -46.08 -15.28
CA GLU A 385 -8.61 -46.95 -16.43
C GLU A 385 -7.12 -47.21 -16.73
N ILE A 386 -6.85 -48.25 -17.48
CA ILE A 386 -5.51 -48.66 -17.88
C ILE A 386 -5.36 -48.60 -19.40
N ALA A 387 -4.16 -48.23 -19.85
CA ALA A 387 -3.79 -48.26 -21.26
C ALA A 387 -2.46 -48.97 -21.47
N ARG A 388 -2.31 -49.55 -22.65
CA ARG A 388 -1.09 -50.22 -23.11
C ARG A 388 -0.26 -49.29 -23.97
N ILE A 389 1.02 -49.17 -23.66
CA ILE A 389 1.98 -48.38 -24.44
C ILE A 389 3.15 -49.29 -24.79
N ASP A 390 3.35 -49.52 -26.06
CA ASP A 390 4.43 -50.35 -26.55
C ASP A 390 5.68 -49.51 -26.81
N LEU A 391 6.79 -49.87 -26.20
CA LEU A 391 8.10 -49.28 -26.40
C LEU A 391 8.98 -50.22 -27.26
N PRO A 392 9.13 -49.96 -28.58
CA PRO A 392 10.06 -50.69 -29.39
C PRO A 392 11.52 -50.59 -28.93
N ALA A 393 12.37 -51.46 -29.42
CA ALA A 393 13.81 -51.35 -29.22
C ALA A 393 14.29 -49.99 -29.74
N ALA A 394 15.23 -49.37 -29.04
CA ALA A 394 15.73 -48.02 -29.29
C ALA A 394 14.70 -46.88 -29.14
N SER A 395 13.51 -47.12 -28.58
CA SER A 395 12.58 -46.06 -28.14
C SER A 395 12.82 -45.75 -26.64
N ALA A 396 12.40 -44.53 -26.25
CA ALA A 396 12.44 -44.10 -24.86
C ALA A 396 11.27 -43.19 -24.54
N MET A 397 10.74 -43.35 -23.34
CA MET A 397 9.62 -42.57 -22.84
C MET A 397 9.91 -42.05 -21.43
N VAL A 398 9.61 -40.80 -21.20
CA VAL A 398 9.51 -40.21 -19.85
C VAL A 398 8.17 -40.63 -19.26
N LEU A 399 8.19 -41.22 -18.07
CA LEU A 399 6.96 -41.67 -17.41
C LEU A 399 7.00 -41.32 -15.93
N GLN A 400 5.87 -40.99 -15.38
CA GLN A 400 5.68 -40.90 -13.94
C GLN A 400 5.50 -42.33 -13.37
N PRO A 401 6.41 -42.85 -12.53
CA PRO A 401 6.36 -44.23 -12.06
C PRO A 401 5.06 -44.57 -11.31
N ARG A 402 4.44 -43.60 -10.67
CA ARG A 402 3.20 -43.73 -9.93
C ARG A 402 2.01 -44.15 -10.82
N ALA A 403 2.05 -43.79 -12.09
CA ALA A 403 1.06 -44.17 -13.07
C ALA A 403 1.27 -45.59 -13.62
N LEU A 404 2.38 -46.23 -13.34
CA LEU A 404 2.70 -47.56 -13.85
C LEU A 404 1.97 -48.65 -13.05
N ALA A 405 1.19 -49.48 -13.72
CA ALA A 405 0.49 -50.63 -13.16
C ALA A 405 1.25 -51.93 -13.37
N ALA A 406 1.79 -52.14 -14.58
CA ALA A 406 2.59 -53.31 -14.92
C ALA A 406 3.58 -53.02 -16.05
N ILE A 407 4.58 -53.86 -16.20
CA ILE A 407 5.57 -53.86 -17.28
C ILE A 407 5.68 -55.28 -17.85
N VAL A 408 5.59 -55.38 -19.17
CA VAL A 408 6.00 -56.60 -19.89
C VAL A 408 7.35 -56.33 -20.54
N GLN A 409 8.30 -57.24 -20.33
CA GLN A 409 9.67 -57.10 -20.81
C GLN A 409 10.27 -58.44 -21.27
N PRO A 410 11.19 -58.45 -22.23
CA PRO A 410 11.97 -59.62 -22.54
C PRO A 410 12.86 -60.02 -21.36
N MET A 411 12.89 -61.31 -20.98
CA MET A 411 13.73 -61.81 -19.88
C MET A 411 15.23 -61.62 -20.17
N SER A 412 15.63 -61.69 -21.45
CA SER A 412 17.01 -61.47 -21.88
C SER A 412 17.46 -60.00 -21.84
N ARG A 413 16.49 -59.04 -21.89
CA ARG A 413 16.79 -57.63 -21.97
C ARG A 413 15.77 -56.83 -21.15
N PRO A 414 15.89 -56.80 -19.83
CA PRO A 414 14.95 -56.09 -18.98
C PRO A 414 14.96 -54.59 -19.24
N VAL A 415 13.84 -53.94 -18.99
CA VAL A 415 13.66 -52.50 -19.18
C VAL A 415 14.70 -51.69 -18.42
N GLN A 416 15.35 -50.78 -19.10
CA GLN A 416 16.32 -49.89 -18.49
C GLN A 416 15.68 -48.59 -18.08
N ILE A 417 15.79 -48.24 -16.81
CA ILE A 417 15.28 -46.99 -16.25
C ILE A 417 16.46 -46.09 -15.96
N ARG A 418 16.52 -44.95 -16.65
CA ARG A 418 17.58 -43.95 -16.47
C ARG A 418 16.99 -42.67 -15.86
N SER A 419 17.75 -42.10 -14.91
CA SER A 419 17.41 -40.86 -14.24
C SER A 419 18.09 -39.68 -14.96
N ARG A 420 17.35 -38.64 -15.28
CA ARG A 420 17.87 -37.41 -15.88
C ARG A 420 17.49 -36.22 -15.03
N TRP A 421 18.48 -35.49 -14.52
CA TRP A 421 18.30 -34.28 -13.72
C TRP A 421 18.36 -33.02 -14.57
N ARG A 422 17.50 -32.06 -14.28
CA ARG A 422 17.39 -30.77 -14.96
C ARG A 422 17.33 -29.60 -13.96
N LEU A 423 18.34 -29.50 -13.08
CA LEU A 423 18.40 -28.51 -12.01
C LEU A 423 18.56 -27.04 -12.50
N PHE A 424 19.14 -26.83 -13.69
CA PHE A 424 19.40 -25.49 -14.25
C PHE A 424 18.36 -25.07 -15.28
N SER A 425 17.19 -25.69 -15.32
CA SER A 425 16.11 -25.33 -16.21
C SER A 425 15.04 -24.51 -15.47
N LEU A 426 14.71 -23.33 -15.99
CA LEU A 426 13.63 -22.50 -15.44
C LEU A 426 12.29 -23.24 -15.43
N HIS A 427 12.00 -24.02 -16.49
CA HIS A 427 10.80 -24.83 -16.55
C HIS A 427 10.76 -25.91 -15.46
N ALA A 428 11.88 -26.52 -15.12
CA ALA A 428 11.95 -27.49 -14.03
C ALA A 428 11.67 -26.85 -12.66
N TRP A 429 12.13 -25.63 -12.42
CA TRP A 429 11.83 -24.85 -11.20
C TRP A 429 10.35 -24.48 -11.10
N LEU A 430 9.75 -24.07 -12.20
CA LEU A 430 8.33 -23.66 -12.20
C LEU A 430 7.36 -24.84 -12.03
N THR A 431 7.74 -26.03 -12.48
CA THR A 431 6.94 -27.25 -12.34
C THR A 431 7.31 -28.04 -11.10
N PHE A 432 8.37 -27.63 -10.37
CA PHE A 432 9.00 -28.40 -9.29
C PHE A 432 9.39 -29.83 -9.71
N GLN A 433 9.66 -30.05 -11.00
CA GLN A 433 10.04 -31.34 -11.55
C GLN A 433 11.51 -31.32 -11.99
N PHE A 434 12.42 -31.68 -11.11
CA PHE A 434 13.86 -31.63 -11.35
C PHE A 434 14.41 -32.89 -11.93
N ARG A 435 13.73 -34.02 -11.76
CA ARG A 435 14.17 -35.35 -12.16
C ARG A 435 13.15 -36.00 -13.09
N TYR A 436 13.61 -36.53 -14.19
CA TYR A 436 12.82 -37.23 -15.19
C TYR A 436 13.30 -38.66 -15.27
N LEU A 437 12.36 -39.61 -15.18
CA LEU A 437 12.63 -41.03 -15.30
C LEU A 437 12.32 -41.48 -16.72
N VAL A 438 13.35 -42.00 -17.38
CA VAL A 438 13.29 -42.42 -18.79
C VAL A 438 13.32 -43.94 -18.83
N PHE A 439 12.26 -44.52 -19.37
CA PHE A 439 12.11 -45.94 -19.63
C PHE A 439 12.56 -46.24 -21.06
N HIS A 440 13.53 -47.13 -21.21
CA HIS A 440 14.05 -47.53 -22.52
C HIS A 440 13.51 -48.88 -22.90
N GLY A 441 12.97 -49.00 -24.15
CA GLY A 441 12.52 -50.29 -24.70
C GLY A 441 13.64 -51.28 -25.06
N PRO A 442 13.31 -52.50 -25.43
CA PRO A 442 11.95 -52.97 -25.71
C PRO A 442 11.17 -53.30 -24.42
N ALA A 443 9.94 -52.82 -24.29
CA ALA A 443 9.02 -53.15 -23.20
C ALA A 443 7.58 -52.71 -23.56
N THR A 444 6.59 -53.31 -22.92
CA THR A 444 5.23 -52.82 -22.91
C THR A 444 4.90 -52.26 -21.54
N LEU A 445 4.53 -51.01 -21.47
CA LEU A 445 4.12 -50.34 -20.25
C LEU A 445 2.59 -50.33 -20.11
N ILE A 446 2.10 -50.80 -18.99
CA ILE A 446 0.68 -50.72 -18.64
C ILE A 446 0.54 -49.56 -17.67
N VAL A 447 -0.11 -48.48 -18.10
CA VAL A 447 -0.27 -47.25 -17.32
C VAL A 447 -1.70 -47.08 -16.89
N LYS A 448 -1.89 -46.48 -15.72
CA LYS A 448 -3.20 -46.12 -15.20
C LYS A 448 -3.42 -44.60 -15.26
N GLY A 449 -4.66 -44.16 -15.45
CA GLY A 449 -5.06 -42.75 -15.36
C GLY A 449 -6.48 -42.63 -14.84
N GLY A 450 -6.78 -41.54 -14.15
CA GLY A 450 -8.11 -41.24 -13.66
C GLY A 450 -9.08 -40.97 -14.82
N ARG A 451 -10.23 -41.65 -14.83
CA ARG A 451 -11.30 -41.58 -15.86
C ARG A 451 -10.85 -41.85 -17.29
N GLY A 452 -9.69 -42.44 -17.48
CA GLY A 452 -9.13 -42.79 -18.76
C GLY A 452 -7.71 -42.27 -18.97
N VAL A 453 -7.04 -42.93 -19.91
CA VAL A 453 -5.72 -42.52 -20.40
C VAL A 453 -5.85 -42.13 -21.85
N ARG A 454 -5.54 -40.89 -22.16
CA ARG A 454 -5.52 -40.36 -23.52
C ARG A 454 -4.09 -40.33 -24.04
N VAL A 455 -3.91 -40.82 -25.21
CA VAL A 455 -2.65 -40.75 -25.95
C VAL A 455 -2.83 -39.85 -27.17
N GLU A 456 -2.04 -38.80 -27.25
CA GLU A 456 -2.13 -37.80 -28.31
C GLU A 456 -0.76 -37.64 -29.01
N PRO A 457 -0.76 -37.39 -30.34
CA PRO A 457 0.47 -37.02 -31.03
C PRO A 457 0.95 -35.61 -30.59
N ALA A 458 2.26 -35.46 -30.39
CA ALA A 458 2.88 -34.22 -29.95
C ALA A 458 3.22 -33.24 -31.09
N GLU A 459 2.85 -33.53 -32.32
CA GLU A 459 3.24 -32.88 -33.58
C GLU A 459 3.08 -31.34 -33.54
N ALA A 460 1.87 -30.86 -33.32
CA ALA A 460 1.56 -29.43 -33.28
C ALA A 460 1.82 -28.76 -31.90
N GLY A 461 2.26 -29.52 -30.94
CA GLY A 461 2.34 -29.12 -29.54
C GLY A 461 0.99 -29.15 -28.82
N ARG A 462 0.98 -29.69 -27.63
CA ARG A 462 -0.21 -29.82 -26.79
C ARG A 462 0.01 -29.13 -25.46
N ARG A 463 -1.01 -28.40 -24.97
CA ARG A 463 -1.07 -27.77 -23.64
C ARG A 463 -2.08 -28.52 -22.79
N PHE A 464 -1.72 -28.83 -21.56
CA PHE A 464 -2.57 -29.58 -20.63
C PHE A 464 -2.27 -29.16 -19.18
N SER A 465 -3.13 -29.53 -18.25
CA SER A 465 -2.90 -29.23 -16.83
C SER A 465 -1.71 -30.02 -16.28
N GLN A 466 -0.93 -29.39 -15.40
CA GLN A 466 0.28 -29.99 -14.82
C GLN A 466 0.02 -31.32 -14.07
N ASP A 467 -1.21 -31.50 -13.58
CA ASP A 467 -1.59 -32.68 -12.81
C ASP A 467 -2.05 -33.85 -13.71
N GLN A 468 -2.18 -33.65 -15.03
CA GLN A 468 -2.68 -34.65 -15.97
C GLN A 468 -1.57 -35.43 -16.66
N LEU A 469 -0.31 -35.03 -16.53
CA LEU A 469 0.79 -35.67 -17.24
C LEU A 469 1.08 -37.06 -16.68
N ILE A 470 0.95 -38.08 -17.51
CA ILE A 470 1.44 -39.46 -17.23
C ILE A 470 2.82 -39.64 -17.81
N GLY A 471 3.04 -39.23 -19.07
CA GLY A 471 4.33 -39.37 -19.72
C GLY A 471 4.38 -38.81 -21.13
N PHE A 472 5.56 -38.80 -21.71
CA PHE A 472 5.81 -38.34 -23.08
C PHE A 472 7.04 -38.98 -23.67
N THR A 473 7.13 -39.05 -24.98
CA THR A 473 8.30 -39.62 -25.66
C THR A 473 9.55 -38.79 -25.38
N ALA A 474 10.68 -39.41 -25.05
CA ALA A 474 11.85 -38.73 -24.50
C ALA A 474 12.54 -37.74 -25.44
N HIS A 475 12.30 -37.78 -26.76
CA HIS A 475 12.83 -36.83 -27.73
C HIS A 475 11.99 -35.55 -27.88
N THR A 476 10.74 -35.54 -27.40
CA THR A 476 9.91 -34.37 -27.46
C THR A 476 10.40 -33.27 -26.52
N ALA A 477 10.09 -32.05 -26.84
CA ALA A 477 10.44 -30.87 -26.04
C ALA A 477 9.36 -30.59 -25.01
N TYR A 478 9.70 -30.69 -23.74
CA TYR A 478 8.84 -30.31 -22.62
C TYR A 478 9.10 -28.88 -22.18
N SER A 479 8.06 -28.12 -21.98
CA SER A 479 8.12 -26.74 -21.47
C SER A 479 6.82 -26.39 -20.75
N VAL A 480 6.76 -25.22 -20.13
CA VAL A 480 5.50 -24.66 -19.65
C VAL A 480 5.08 -23.51 -20.57
N ALA A 481 3.78 -23.33 -20.68
CA ALA A 481 3.17 -22.19 -21.35
C ALA A 481 2.19 -21.52 -20.40
N ARG A 482 1.94 -20.22 -20.55
CA ARG A 482 0.91 -19.55 -19.77
C ARG A 482 -0.49 -20.08 -20.13
N SER A 483 -1.42 -19.98 -19.19
CA SER A 483 -2.83 -20.31 -19.48
C SER A 483 -3.37 -19.43 -20.61
N GLU A 484 -4.32 -19.96 -21.37
CA GLU A 484 -4.79 -19.41 -22.64
C GLU A 484 -5.42 -18.03 -22.49
N THR A 485 -6.11 -17.80 -21.37
CA THR A 485 -6.85 -16.56 -21.12
C THR A 485 -6.54 -15.97 -19.75
N PHE A 486 -6.44 -14.63 -19.69
CA PHE A 486 -6.12 -13.89 -18.47
C PHE A 486 -7.23 -13.91 -17.40
N PRO A 487 -8.54 -13.71 -17.75
CA PRO A 487 -9.58 -13.58 -16.72
C PRO A 487 -9.76 -14.79 -15.80
N PRO A 488 -9.75 -16.07 -16.28
CA PRO A 488 -9.81 -17.23 -15.38
C PRO A 488 -8.62 -17.32 -14.44
N TYR A 489 -7.40 -16.97 -14.90
CA TYR A 489 -6.22 -16.90 -14.06
C TYR A 489 -6.32 -15.77 -13.03
N LEU A 490 -6.74 -14.56 -13.44
CA LEU A 490 -6.92 -13.42 -12.55
C LEU A 490 -7.88 -13.75 -11.41
N LEU A 491 -8.97 -14.46 -11.70
CA LEU A 491 -9.95 -14.90 -10.71
C LEU A 491 -9.51 -16.14 -9.89
N GLY A 492 -8.33 -16.71 -10.16
CA GLY A 492 -7.80 -17.86 -9.45
C GLY A 492 -8.50 -19.18 -9.77
N ARG A 493 -9.16 -19.26 -10.92
CA ARG A 493 -9.82 -20.48 -11.41
C ARG A 493 -8.88 -21.40 -12.18
N GLU A 494 -7.88 -20.79 -12.82
CA GLU A 494 -6.85 -21.49 -13.59
C GLU A 494 -5.44 -21.16 -13.05
N PRO A 495 -4.47 -22.10 -13.17
CA PRO A 495 -3.07 -21.83 -12.83
C PRO A 495 -2.44 -20.90 -13.88
N LEU A 496 -1.31 -20.23 -13.50
CA LEU A 496 -0.57 -19.36 -14.43
C LEU A 496 0.02 -20.16 -15.60
N PHE A 497 0.56 -21.34 -15.30
CA PHE A 497 1.26 -22.19 -16.27
C PHE A 497 0.52 -23.49 -16.49
N ARG A 498 0.57 -23.96 -17.73
CA ARG A 498 0.20 -25.28 -18.17
C ARG A 498 1.42 -25.99 -18.73
N ASP A 499 1.45 -27.29 -18.62
CA ASP A 499 2.49 -28.10 -19.26
C ASP A 499 2.29 -28.08 -20.77
N ARG A 500 3.39 -28.06 -21.51
CA ARG A 500 3.40 -28.11 -22.98
C ARG A 500 4.44 -29.12 -23.45
N VAL A 501 4.00 -30.06 -24.25
CA VAL A 501 4.86 -30.99 -24.98
C VAL A 501 4.75 -30.70 -26.47
N ARG A 502 5.86 -30.58 -27.15
CA ARG A 502 5.94 -30.30 -28.57
C ARG A 502 6.98 -31.20 -29.22
N ASP A 503 6.64 -31.77 -30.37
CA ASP A 503 7.64 -32.35 -31.24
C ASP A 503 8.38 -31.23 -32.01
N THR A 504 9.69 -31.35 -32.09
CA THR A 504 10.55 -30.35 -32.75
C THR A 504 11.23 -30.88 -34.01
N ASN A 505 10.88 -32.09 -34.43
CA ASN A 505 11.55 -32.75 -35.52
C ASN A 505 10.55 -33.22 -36.62
N ASP A 506 10.94 -33.08 -37.87
CA ASP A 506 10.18 -33.55 -39.04
C ASP A 506 10.24 -35.09 -39.24
N GLY A 507 10.68 -35.83 -38.24
CA GLY A 507 10.82 -37.29 -38.28
C GLY A 507 9.66 -38.02 -37.59
N ALA A 508 9.97 -39.00 -36.80
CA ALA A 508 8.99 -39.81 -36.08
C ALA A 508 8.20 -39.01 -35.05
N ILE A 509 6.88 -38.99 -35.11
CA ILE A 509 5.97 -38.26 -34.26
C ILE A 509 5.98 -38.81 -32.85
N GLY A 510 6.38 -37.98 -31.85
CA GLY A 510 6.31 -38.32 -30.45
C GLY A 510 4.87 -38.36 -29.94
N ILE A 511 4.65 -39.10 -28.85
CA ILE A 511 3.35 -39.19 -28.18
C ILE A 511 3.39 -38.52 -26.80
N LEU A 512 2.25 -37.99 -26.43
CA LEU A 512 1.92 -37.47 -25.11
C LEU A 512 0.88 -38.39 -24.47
N VAL A 513 1.08 -38.77 -23.22
CA VAL A 513 0.15 -39.58 -22.44
C VAL A 513 -0.35 -38.77 -21.26
N ILE A 514 -1.65 -38.56 -21.18
CA ILE A 514 -2.31 -37.78 -20.14
C ILE A 514 -3.48 -38.57 -19.55
N GLU A 515 -3.83 -38.31 -18.30
CA GLU A 515 -5.08 -38.78 -17.71
C GLU A 515 -6.21 -37.80 -17.97
N GLU A 516 -7.44 -38.30 -18.15
CA GLU A 516 -8.60 -37.47 -18.44
C GLU A 516 -8.99 -36.60 -17.22
N ALA A 517 -8.89 -37.15 -16.02
CA ALA A 517 -9.11 -36.39 -14.79
C ALA A 517 -8.13 -36.86 -13.72
N PRO A 518 -7.38 -35.96 -13.08
CA PRO A 518 -6.49 -36.32 -12.00
C PRO A 518 -7.27 -37.04 -10.89
N ALA A 519 -6.83 -38.26 -10.55
CA ALA A 519 -7.47 -39.09 -9.52
C ALA A 519 -7.42 -38.43 -8.13
N ALA A 520 -6.43 -37.57 -7.87
CA ALA A 520 -6.31 -36.78 -6.67
C ALA A 520 -7.24 -35.56 -6.74
N GLY A 521 -8.50 -35.71 -6.39
CA GLY A 521 -9.38 -34.56 -6.10
C GLY A 521 -8.66 -33.67 -5.08
N ARG A 522 -8.49 -32.36 -5.38
CA ARG A 522 -7.89 -31.38 -4.47
C ARG A 522 -8.62 -31.39 -3.12
N ARG A 523 -8.06 -32.07 -2.14
CA ARG A 523 -8.53 -31.99 -0.76
C ARG A 523 -8.29 -30.56 -0.26
N LYS A 524 -9.37 -29.87 0.11
CA LYS A 524 -9.32 -28.49 0.67
C LYS A 524 -9.07 -28.59 2.18
N GLY A 525 -8.16 -27.77 2.71
CA GLY A 525 -7.90 -27.62 4.13
C GLY A 525 -6.43 -27.83 4.52
N ILE A 526 -6.13 -27.84 5.83
CA ILE A 526 -4.77 -27.96 6.38
C ILE A 526 -4.13 -29.31 5.98
N ARG A 527 -4.91 -30.40 5.94
CA ARG A 527 -4.45 -31.71 5.43
C ARG A 527 -4.08 -31.67 3.95
N GLY A 528 -4.86 -30.97 3.12
CA GLY A 528 -4.54 -30.75 1.71
C GLY A 528 -3.26 -29.94 1.51
N GLY A 529 -2.92 -29.05 2.42
CA GLY A 529 -1.65 -28.32 2.40
C GLY A 529 -0.44 -29.20 2.64
N LEU A 530 -0.47 -30.09 3.63
CA LEU A 530 0.61 -31.05 3.92
C LEU A 530 0.75 -32.11 2.83
N GLU A 531 -0.36 -32.67 2.33
CA GLU A 531 -0.39 -33.59 1.19
C GLU A 531 0.18 -32.91 -0.06
N GLY A 532 -0.15 -31.62 -0.30
CA GLY A 532 0.39 -30.84 -1.42
C GLY A 532 1.90 -30.61 -1.33
N ILE A 533 2.46 -30.42 -0.14
CA ILE A 533 3.92 -30.32 0.06
C ILE A 533 4.58 -31.66 -0.22
N LEU A 534 4.00 -32.78 0.24
CA LEU A 534 4.50 -34.11 -0.02
C LEU A 534 4.45 -34.45 -1.52
N ASP A 535 3.32 -34.14 -2.18
CA ASP A 535 3.16 -34.34 -3.64
C ASP A 535 4.16 -33.48 -4.43
N ALA A 536 4.41 -32.24 -4.04
CA ALA A 536 5.42 -31.40 -4.66
C ALA A 536 6.83 -31.96 -4.47
N ALA A 537 7.14 -32.49 -3.27
CA ALA A 537 8.42 -33.14 -3.00
C ALA A 537 8.58 -34.42 -3.84
N LEU A 538 7.56 -35.25 -3.93
CA LEU A 538 7.58 -36.47 -4.77
C LEU A 538 7.76 -36.11 -6.26
N LYS A 539 7.04 -35.10 -6.74
CA LYS A 539 7.17 -34.58 -8.10
C LYS A 539 8.57 -34.04 -8.39
N ALA A 540 9.22 -33.40 -7.43
CA ALA A 540 10.60 -32.91 -7.56
C ALA A 540 11.59 -34.04 -7.82
N PHE A 541 11.33 -35.22 -7.26
CA PHE A 541 12.13 -36.43 -7.47
C PHE A 541 11.63 -37.29 -8.64
N GLY A 542 10.65 -36.82 -9.40
CA GLY A 542 10.13 -37.47 -10.59
C GLY A 542 9.24 -38.69 -10.30
N ILE A 543 8.51 -38.64 -9.20
CA ILE A 543 7.61 -39.70 -8.73
C ILE A 543 6.14 -39.31 -8.87
#